data_2f3028afc44d26a3f504ad699bbd1246
#
_entry.id   2f3028afc44d26a3f504ad699bbd1246
#
_cell.length_a   1.000
_cell.length_b   1.000
_cell.length_c   1.000
_cell.angle_alpha   90.00
_cell.angle_beta   90.00
_cell.angle_gamma   90.00
#
_symmetry.space_group_name_H-M   'P 1'
#
loop_
_entity.id
_entity.type
_entity.pdbx_description
1 polymer ?
#
loop_
_entity_poly.entity_id
_entity_poly.type
_entity_poly.pdbx_seq_one_letter_code
_entity_poly.pdbx_strand_id
1 'polypeptide(L)'
;MWYRLVIGGDRCPIVDTWWQTETGAIMVSPLPGVTATRPGSAQLAVPGICVDVVDESGASVPDGSGGYLVVTEPWPAMLRGIWGDPERYRDTYWSRFEGRYFAGDGAKKDEDGNIWVLGRVDDVMNVSGHRLSTTEIESALVSHPKVAEAAVVGATDEMTGQAVVAFVILRGEAAARDEEGEGGDLVGELRSHVGVQIGPIARPRQILVVAELPKTRSGKIMRRLLRDVAEKREVGDVTTLADSSVMDLIKTGMEPGRASSREG
;
A
#
# COMPACT_ATOMS: atom_id res chain seq x y z
N MET A 1 -11.76 14.79 6.83
CA MET A 1 -12.13 16.15 7.30
C MET A 1 -11.13 17.23 6.91
N TRP A 2 -9.81 17.01 7.07
CA TRP A 2 -8.77 18.00 6.72
C TRP A 2 -8.87 18.47 5.24
N TYR A 3 -8.96 17.55 4.30
CA TYR A 3 -9.09 17.86 2.86
C TYR A 3 -10.29 18.76 2.56
N ARG A 4 -11.44 18.48 3.19
CA ARG A 4 -12.65 19.27 3.01
C ARG A 4 -12.47 20.71 3.52
N LEU A 5 -11.86 20.86 4.70
CA LEU A 5 -11.71 22.18 5.33
C LEU A 5 -10.59 22.97 4.66
N VAL A 6 -9.39 22.37 4.49
CA VAL A 6 -8.18 23.10 4.08
C VAL A 6 -8.12 23.27 2.56
N ILE A 7 -8.37 22.19 1.79
CA ILE A 7 -8.31 22.23 0.32
C ILE A 7 -9.66 22.65 -0.26
N GLY A 8 -10.74 22.06 0.20
CA GLY A 8 -12.10 22.31 -0.29
C GLY A 8 -12.75 23.59 0.25
N GLY A 9 -12.14 24.25 1.25
CA GLY A 9 -12.68 25.45 1.88
C GLY A 9 -14.10 25.26 2.43
N ASP A 10 -14.45 24.05 2.86
CA ASP A 10 -15.77 23.58 3.30
C ASP A 10 -16.89 23.73 2.24
N ARG A 11 -16.55 24.06 1.01
CA ARG A 11 -17.48 24.29 -0.10
C ARG A 11 -17.46 23.21 -1.17
N CYS A 12 -16.29 22.59 -1.38
CA CYS A 12 -16.14 21.56 -2.40
C CYS A 12 -16.40 20.17 -1.80
N PRO A 13 -17.17 19.33 -2.49
CA PRO A 13 -17.27 17.91 -2.12
C PRO A 13 -15.90 17.25 -2.29
N ILE A 14 -15.56 16.37 -1.35
CA ILE A 14 -14.41 15.48 -1.50
C ILE A 14 -14.95 14.12 -1.92
N VAL A 15 -14.45 13.63 -3.05
CA VAL A 15 -14.88 12.36 -3.63
C VAL A 15 -13.70 11.37 -3.62
N ASP A 16 -13.78 10.37 -2.76
CA ASP A 16 -12.85 9.25 -2.80
C ASP A 16 -13.18 8.39 -4.02
N THR A 17 -12.19 8.19 -4.89
CA THR A 17 -12.41 7.63 -6.22
C THR A 17 -11.49 6.45 -6.45
N TRP A 18 -12.04 5.34 -6.98
CA TRP A 18 -11.23 4.24 -7.44
C TRP A 18 -11.23 4.15 -8.96
N TRP A 19 -10.03 4.05 -9.51
CA TRP A 19 -9.73 3.83 -10.92
C TRP A 19 -8.31 3.32 -11.09
N GLN A 20 -7.99 2.82 -12.26
CA GLN A 20 -6.64 2.41 -12.64
C GLN A 20 -6.33 2.95 -14.05
N THR A 21 -5.04 2.98 -14.42
CA THR A 21 -4.64 3.28 -15.81
C THR A 21 -5.35 2.32 -16.78
N GLU A 22 -5.44 1.06 -16.39
CA GLU A 22 -6.04 -0.04 -17.13
C GLU A 22 -7.56 0.08 -17.26
N THR A 23 -8.22 0.72 -16.33
CA THR A 23 -9.66 0.94 -16.43
C THR A 23 -10.02 2.07 -17.40
N GLY A 24 -9.08 2.99 -17.67
CA GLY A 24 -9.25 4.11 -18.59
C GLY A 24 -10.31 5.14 -18.18
N ALA A 25 -11.03 4.88 -17.09
CA ALA A 25 -12.09 5.73 -16.54
C ALA A 25 -12.24 5.49 -15.04
N ILE A 26 -12.92 6.41 -14.36
CA ILE A 26 -13.38 6.24 -12.98
C ILE A 26 -14.42 5.14 -12.95
N MET A 27 -14.25 4.18 -12.03
CA MET A 27 -15.10 3.01 -11.90
C MET A 27 -16.02 3.08 -10.68
N VAL A 28 -15.48 3.59 -9.55
CA VAL A 28 -16.21 3.70 -8.29
C VAL A 28 -15.99 5.12 -7.76
N SER A 29 -17.06 5.84 -7.47
CA SER A 29 -16.99 7.22 -6.95
C SER A 29 -18.33 7.68 -6.44
N PRO A 30 -18.41 8.41 -5.32
CA PRO A 30 -19.63 9.12 -4.97
C PRO A 30 -19.98 10.16 -6.02
N LEU A 31 -21.28 10.35 -6.25
CA LEU A 31 -21.79 11.35 -7.16
C LEU A 31 -22.30 12.55 -6.35
N PRO A 32 -21.60 13.71 -6.39
CA PRO A 32 -22.01 14.91 -5.65
C PRO A 32 -23.45 15.33 -5.99
N GLY A 33 -24.25 15.59 -4.95
CA GLY A 33 -25.67 15.91 -5.09
C GLY A 33 -26.60 14.69 -5.24
N VAL A 34 -26.05 13.49 -5.40
CA VAL A 34 -26.81 12.23 -5.50
C VAL A 34 -26.56 11.33 -4.29
N THR A 35 -25.29 11.12 -3.95
CA THR A 35 -24.89 10.27 -2.83
C THR A 35 -24.23 11.08 -1.71
N ALA A 36 -24.54 10.74 -0.45
CA ALA A 36 -23.81 11.27 0.69
C ALA A 36 -22.40 10.70 0.74
N THR A 37 -21.37 11.54 0.81
CA THR A 37 -19.98 11.09 0.85
C THR A 37 -19.63 10.45 2.19
N ARG A 38 -18.86 9.36 2.15
CA ARG A 38 -18.29 8.67 3.32
C ARG A 38 -16.77 8.75 3.23
N PRO A 39 -16.10 9.45 4.14
CA PRO A 39 -14.64 9.57 4.12
C PRO A 39 -13.95 8.22 4.11
N GLY A 40 -13.03 7.99 3.14
CA GLY A 40 -12.29 6.74 2.98
C GLY A 40 -13.00 5.66 2.15
N SER A 41 -14.26 5.86 1.75
CA SER A 41 -14.98 4.95 0.86
C SER A 41 -15.10 5.52 -0.55
N ALA A 42 -14.77 4.73 -1.55
CA ALA A 42 -15.07 5.05 -2.95
C ALA A 42 -16.57 4.91 -3.28
N GLN A 43 -17.33 4.33 -2.36
CA GLN A 43 -18.77 4.13 -2.37
C GLN A 43 -19.27 3.22 -3.51
N LEU A 44 -20.12 3.69 -4.38
CA LEU A 44 -20.79 2.86 -5.38
C LEU A 44 -20.12 2.96 -6.75
N ALA A 45 -20.27 1.90 -7.54
CA ALA A 45 -19.88 1.92 -8.94
C ALA A 45 -20.63 3.04 -9.69
N VAL A 46 -19.95 3.72 -10.61
CA VAL A 46 -20.60 4.70 -11.47
C VAL A 46 -21.58 4.00 -12.43
N PRO A 47 -22.61 4.69 -12.94
CA PRO A 47 -23.60 4.09 -13.84
C PRO A 47 -22.95 3.37 -15.03
N GLY A 48 -23.35 2.13 -15.26
CA GLY A 48 -22.82 1.28 -16.34
C GLY A 48 -21.58 0.47 -15.96
N ILE A 49 -21.12 0.56 -14.72
CA ILE A 49 -20.00 -0.24 -14.19
C ILE A 49 -20.54 -1.24 -13.16
N CYS A 50 -20.10 -2.49 -13.27
CA CYS A 50 -20.43 -3.57 -12.35
C CYS A 50 -19.17 -4.03 -11.62
N VAL A 51 -19.11 -3.80 -10.31
CA VAL A 51 -17.99 -4.25 -9.45
C VAL A 51 -18.52 -5.18 -8.37
N ASP A 52 -17.67 -6.07 -7.90
CA ASP A 52 -17.94 -6.90 -6.74
C ASP A 52 -16.68 -7.12 -5.91
N VAL A 53 -16.86 -7.56 -4.67
CA VAL A 53 -15.78 -8.02 -3.80
C VAL A 53 -15.95 -9.52 -3.64
N VAL A 54 -14.93 -10.29 -4.03
CA VAL A 54 -14.98 -11.75 -4.09
C VAL A 54 -13.90 -12.39 -3.22
N ASP A 55 -14.16 -13.60 -2.77
CA ASP A 55 -13.17 -14.44 -2.07
C ASP A 55 -12.18 -15.12 -3.05
N GLU A 56 -11.32 -15.99 -2.53
CA GLU A 56 -10.33 -16.72 -3.34
C GLU A 56 -10.94 -17.65 -4.39
N SER A 57 -12.18 -18.10 -4.18
CA SER A 57 -12.93 -18.93 -5.11
C SER A 57 -13.66 -18.14 -6.20
N GLY A 58 -13.71 -16.80 -6.07
CA GLY A 58 -14.49 -15.92 -6.92
C GLY A 58 -15.96 -15.78 -6.50
N ALA A 59 -16.35 -16.30 -5.34
CA ALA A 59 -17.69 -16.09 -4.79
C ALA A 59 -17.79 -14.70 -4.14
N SER A 60 -18.94 -14.01 -4.31
CA SER A 60 -19.18 -12.72 -3.65
C SER A 60 -19.10 -12.87 -2.14
N VAL A 61 -18.37 -11.97 -1.48
CA VAL A 61 -18.25 -11.99 -0.02
C VAL A 61 -19.49 -11.39 0.64
N PRO A 62 -19.84 -11.83 1.87
CA PRO A 62 -20.88 -11.20 2.66
C PRO A 62 -20.57 -9.73 2.96
N ASP A 63 -21.61 -8.92 3.17
CA ASP A 63 -21.46 -7.53 3.58
C ASP A 63 -20.63 -7.41 4.86
N GLY A 64 -19.79 -6.39 4.92
CA GLY A 64 -18.81 -6.22 6.00
C GLY A 64 -17.51 -6.99 5.84
N SER A 65 -17.46 -7.97 4.92
CA SER A 65 -16.29 -8.79 4.66
C SER A 65 -15.35 -8.18 3.61
N GLY A 66 -14.08 -8.53 3.69
CA GLY A 66 -13.06 -8.14 2.72
C GLY A 66 -12.69 -9.25 1.75
N GLY A 67 -12.24 -8.86 0.58
CA GLY A 67 -11.84 -9.77 -0.50
C GLY A 67 -11.09 -9.06 -1.61
N TYR A 68 -11.21 -9.57 -2.80
CA TYR A 68 -10.60 -9.06 -4.03
C TYR A 68 -11.60 -8.22 -4.82
N LEU A 69 -11.20 -7.00 -5.17
CA LEU A 69 -12.01 -6.15 -6.05
C LEU A 69 -11.95 -6.66 -7.48
N VAL A 70 -13.11 -6.91 -8.06
CA VAL A 70 -13.24 -7.33 -9.46
C VAL A 70 -14.27 -6.46 -10.19
N VAL A 71 -14.08 -6.29 -11.50
CA VAL A 71 -15.10 -5.75 -12.39
C VAL A 71 -15.74 -6.93 -13.12
N THR A 72 -17.05 -7.07 -12.99
CA THR A 72 -17.76 -8.28 -13.39
C THR A 72 -18.27 -8.26 -14.82
N GLU A 73 -18.30 -7.08 -15.45
CA GLU A 73 -18.73 -6.90 -16.84
C GLU A 73 -17.80 -5.99 -17.61
N PRO A 74 -17.65 -6.16 -18.93
CA PRO A 74 -16.89 -5.26 -19.79
C PRO A 74 -17.44 -3.83 -19.76
N TRP A 75 -16.55 -2.84 -19.91
CA TRP A 75 -16.90 -1.42 -19.99
C TRP A 75 -16.20 -0.75 -21.19
N PRO A 76 -16.72 0.39 -21.70
CA PRO A 76 -16.22 0.99 -22.94
C PRO A 76 -14.75 1.41 -22.91
N ALA A 77 -14.24 1.87 -21.76
CA ALA A 77 -12.86 2.36 -21.60
C ALA A 77 -11.86 1.27 -21.19
N MET A 78 -12.27 0.01 -21.21
CA MET A 78 -11.47 -1.13 -20.78
C MET A 78 -10.17 -1.27 -21.57
N LEU A 79 -9.07 -1.59 -20.86
CA LEU A 79 -7.79 -1.99 -21.47
C LEU A 79 -8.00 -3.15 -22.46
N ARG A 80 -7.45 -3.02 -23.66
CA ARG A 80 -7.61 -4.02 -24.72
C ARG A 80 -6.42 -4.95 -24.89
N GLY A 81 -5.32 -4.70 -24.19
CA GLY A 81 -4.12 -5.51 -24.26
C GLY A 81 -2.89 -4.75 -23.78
N ILE A 82 -1.79 -5.46 -23.72
CA ILE A 82 -0.45 -4.92 -23.51
C ILE A 82 0.28 -5.03 -24.85
N TRP A 83 0.90 -3.95 -25.30
CA TRP A 83 1.60 -3.92 -26.57
C TRP A 83 2.71 -4.96 -26.60
N GLY A 84 2.65 -5.88 -27.57
CA GLY A 84 3.63 -6.93 -27.75
C GLY A 84 3.58 -8.09 -26.73
N ASP A 85 2.65 -8.06 -25.75
CA ASP A 85 2.59 -9.05 -24.68
C ASP A 85 1.14 -9.45 -24.31
N PRO A 86 0.45 -10.17 -25.18
CA PRO A 86 -0.93 -10.60 -24.94
C PRO A 86 -1.06 -11.65 -23.83
N GLU A 87 -0.01 -12.43 -23.55
CA GLU A 87 -0.01 -13.42 -22.46
C GLU A 87 -0.03 -12.70 -21.12
N ARG A 88 0.84 -11.73 -20.91
CA ARG A 88 0.87 -10.93 -19.70
C ARG A 88 -0.45 -10.22 -19.44
N TYR A 89 -1.11 -9.70 -20.49
CA TYR A 89 -2.45 -9.10 -20.36
C TYR A 89 -3.46 -10.09 -19.79
N ARG A 90 -3.52 -11.30 -20.35
CA ARG A 90 -4.42 -12.35 -19.88
C ARG A 90 -4.08 -12.81 -18.47
N ASP A 91 -2.80 -13.09 -18.22
CA ASP A 91 -2.35 -13.65 -16.96
C ASP A 91 -2.49 -12.66 -15.79
N THR A 92 -2.26 -11.38 -16.03
CA THR A 92 -2.34 -10.35 -14.99
C THR A 92 -3.79 -10.02 -14.61
N TYR A 93 -4.68 -9.91 -15.61
CA TYR A 93 -6.00 -9.31 -15.38
C TYR A 93 -7.17 -10.28 -15.48
N TRP A 94 -7.00 -11.45 -16.11
CA TRP A 94 -8.13 -12.32 -16.46
C TRP A 94 -7.98 -13.78 -16.02
N SER A 95 -6.78 -14.22 -15.65
CA SER A 95 -6.53 -15.63 -15.32
C SER A 95 -7.05 -16.02 -13.95
N ARG A 96 -7.08 -15.08 -13.00
CA ARG A 96 -7.43 -15.36 -11.60
C ARG A 96 -8.91 -15.67 -11.41
N PHE A 97 -9.78 -14.91 -12.07
CA PHE A 97 -11.24 -15.07 -11.98
C PHE A 97 -11.82 -15.09 -13.39
N GLU A 98 -12.32 -16.23 -13.81
CA GLU A 98 -12.84 -16.40 -15.17
C GLU A 98 -13.97 -15.40 -15.46
N GLY A 99 -13.85 -14.71 -16.61
CA GLY A 99 -14.82 -13.72 -17.07
C GLY A 99 -14.88 -12.40 -16.27
N ARG A 100 -13.97 -12.18 -15.32
CA ARG A 100 -13.92 -10.97 -14.49
C ARG A 100 -12.57 -10.31 -14.54
N TYR A 101 -12.56 -8.98 -14.64
CA TYR A 101 -11.33 -8.22 -14.56
C TYR A 101 -10.84 -8.17 -13.11
N PHE A 102 -9.64 -8.66 -12.89
CA PHE A 102 -8.99 -8.62 -11.58
C PHE A 102 -8.17 -7.33 -11.43
N ALA A 103 -8.60 -6.44 -10.54
CA ALA A 103 -7.96 -5.16 -10.32
C ALA A 103 -6.59 -5.24 -9.62
N GLY A 104 -6.32 -6.34 -8.93
CA GLY A 104 -5.15 -6.47 -8.06
C GLY A 104 -5.26 -5.65 -6.77
N ASP A 105 -6.46 -5.15 -6.46
CA ASP A 105 -6.78 -4.39 -5.24
C ASP A 105 -7.65 -5.22 -4.31
N GLY A 106 -7.36 -5.11 -3.00
CA GLY A 106 -8.22 -5.60 -1.94
C GLY A 106 -9.29 -4.57 -1.59
N ALA A 107 -10.49 -5.02 -1.31
CA ALA A 107 -11.60 -4.17 -0.90
C ALA A 107 -12.49 -4.86 0.12
N LYS A 108 -13.35 -4.10 0.77
CA LYS A 108 -14.51 -4.59 1.52
C LYS A 108 -15.77 -3.91 1.03
N LYS A 109 -16.90 -4.58 1.17
CA LYS A 109 -18.22 -4.06 0.90
C LYS A 109 -18.96 -3.90 2.22
N ASP A 110 -19.51 -2.72 2.50
CA ASP A 110 -20.32 -2.51 3.69
C ASP A 110 -21.79 -2.92 3.46
N GLU A 111 -22.62 -2.85 4.50
CA GLU A 111 -24.03 -3.24 4.48
C GLU A 111 -24.89 -2.42 3.50
N ASP A 112 -24.43 -1.23 3.12
CA ASP A 112 -25.09 -0.38 2.12
C ASP A 112 -24.52 -0.61 0.70
N GLY A 113 -23.62 -1.58 0.53
CA GLY A 113 -22.96 -1.89 -0.73
C GLY A 113 -21.80 -0.96 -1.11
N ASN A 114 -21.36 -0.07 -0.22
CA ASN A 114 -20.24 0.81 -0.51
C ASN A 114 -18.91 0.06 -0.51
N ILE A 115 -18.08 0.38 -1.47
CA ILE A 115 -16.75 -0.19 -1.66
C ILE A 115 -15.70 0.64 -0.89
N TRP A 116 -14.95 -0.06 -0.05
CA TRP A 116 -13.80 0.46 0.67
C TRP A 116 -12.55 -0.22 0.14
N VAL A 117 -11.75 0.53 -0.62
CA VAL A 117 -10.49 0.00 -1.16
C VAL A 117 -9.45 -0.04 -0.06
N LEU A 118 -8.90 -1.23 0.19
CA LEU A 118 -7.94 -1.49 1.29
C LEU A 118 -6.48 -1.36 0.84
N GLY A 119 -6.24 -1.29 -0.48
CA GLY A 119 -4.92 -1.22 -1.09
C GLY A 119 -4.65 -2.38 -2.04
N ARG A 120 -3.43 -2.46 -2.54
CA ARG A 120 -2.99 -3.55 -3.43
C ARG A 120 -2.99 -4.87 -2.69
N VAL A 121 -3.44 -5.93 -3.36
CA VAL A 121 -3.37 -7.30 -2.80
C VAL A 121 -1.94 -7.68 -2.45
N ASP A 122 -0.98 -7.24 -3.27
CA ASP A 122 0.45 -7.46 -3.04
C ASP A 122 1.02 -6.67 -1.85
N ASP A 123 0.30 -5.61 -1.42
CA ASP A 123 0.67 -4.75 -0.29
C ASP A 123 -0.04 -5.16 1.01
N VAL A 124 -0.93 -6.16 0.97
CA VAL A 124 -1.53 -6.74 2.17
C VAL A 124 -0.61 -7.85 2.68
N MET A 125 -0.13 -7.69 3.90
CA MET A 125 0.71 -8.67 4.57
C MET A 125 -0.14 -9.68 5.36
N ASN A 126 0.31 -10.93 5.39
CA ASN A 126 -0.28 -11.96 6.23
C ASN A 126 0.68 -12.30 7.37
N VAL A 127 0.49 -11.69 8.52
CA VAL A 127 1.33 -11.88 9.71
C VAL A 127 0.56 -12.73 10.72
N SER A 128 1.03 -13.95 10.98
CA SER A 128 0.38 -14.89 11.92
C SER A 128 -1.13 -15.09 11.64
N GLY A 129 -1.52 -15.15 10.35
CA GLY A 129 -2.91 -15.31 9.93
C GLY A 129 -3.74 -14.01 9.94
N HIS A 130 -3.18 -12.88 10.35
CA HIS A 130 -3.86 -11.58 10.31
C HIS A 130 -3.46 -10.82 9.04
N ARG A 131 -4.46 -10.25 8.37
CA ARG A 131 -4.24 -9.37 7.21
C ARG A 131 -3.96 -7.95 7.70
N LEU A 132 -2.76 -7.45 7.44
CA LEU A 132 -2.31 -6.11 7.80
C LEU A 132 -2.10 -5.28 6.54
N SER A 133 -2.61 -4.05 6.55
CA SER A 133 -2.37 -3.07 5.49
C SER A 133 -1.01 -2.40 5.68
N THR A 134 -0.17 -2.42 4.64
CA THR A 134 1.09 -1.65 4.65
C THR A 134 0.82 -0.16 4.85
N THR A 135 -0.21 0.37 4.18
CA THR A 135 -0.59 1.79 4.23
C THR A 135 -1.02 2.22 5.64
N GLU A 136 -1.70 1.36 6.39
CA GLU A 136 -2.10 1.66 7.76
C GLU A 136 -0.87 1.80 8.68
N ILE A 137 0.09 0.89 8.55
CA ILE A 137 1.34 0.95 9.31
C ILE A 137 2.21 2.13 8.87
N GLU A 138 2.28 2.44 7.56
CA GLU A 138 2.95 3.64 7.04
C GLU A 138 2.34 4.91 7.64
N SER A 139 1.01 5.00 7.69
CA SER A 139 0.29 6.14 8.28
C SER A 139 0.60 6.29 9.77
N ALA A 140 0.65 5.18 10.51
CA ALA A 140 1.03 5.19 11.91
C ALA A 140 2.48 5.69 12.07
N LEU A 141 3.44 5.21 11.29
CA LEU A 141 4.83 5.67 11.33
C LEU A 141 4.96 7.16 11.01
N VAL A 142 4.29 7.65 9.96
CA VAL A 142 4.32 9.06 9.54
C VAL A 142 3.64 9.99 10.55
N SER A 143 2.71 9.48 11.36
CA SER A 143 2.11 10.25 12.46
C SER A 143 3.10 10.55 13.60
N HIS A 144 4.24 9.85 13.65
CA HIS A 144 5.30 10.11 14.60
C HIS A 144 6.08 11.37 14.23
N PRO A 145 6.35 12.30 15.19
CA PRO A 145 6.93 13.62 14.88
C PRO A 145 8.33 13.55 14.24
N LYS A 146 9.08 12.48 14.49
CA LYS A 146 10.44 12.29 13.93
C LYS A 146 10.44 11.72 12.50
N VAL A 147 9.33 11.21 11.98
CA VAL A 147 9.25 10.54 10.67
C VAL A 147 8.71 11.49 9.62
N ALA A 148 9.45 11.64 8.52
CA ALA A 148 9.03 12.42 7.36
C ALA A 148 8.23 11.58 6.37
N GLU A 149 8.71 10.37 6.07
CA GLU A 149 8.10 9.45 5.12
C GLU A 149 8.37 8.01 5.56
N ALA A 150 7.49 7.09 5.21
CA ALA A 150 7.64 5.67 5.51
C ALA A 150 7.15 4.81 4.35
N ALA A 151 7.79 3.66 4.17
CA ALA A 151 7.32 2.59 3.30
C ALA A 151 7.41 1.26 4.06
N VAL A 152 6.39 0.43 3.91
CA VAL A 152 6.28 -0.85 4.61
C VAL A 152 6.11 -1.98 3.59
N VAL A 153 6.78 -3.09 3.84
CA VAL A 153 6.66 -4.32 3.06
C VAL A 153 6.57 -5.54 3.97
N GLY A 154 5.91 -6.58 3.50
CA GLY A 154 6.00 -7.91 4.11
C GLY A 154 7.23 -8.64 3.57
N ALA A 155 8.07 -9.16 4.44
CA ALA A 155 9.15 -10.07 4.10
C ALA A 155 8.83 -11.47 4.62
N THR A 156 9.30 -12.51 3.94
CA THR A 156 9.11 -13.90 4.33
C THR A 156 9.70 -14.17 5.73
N ASP A 157 8.94 -14.82 6.58
CA ASP A 157 9.33 -15.16 7.95
C ASP A 157 8.86 -16.57 8.31
N GLU A 158 9.77 -17.39 8.83
CA GLU A 158 9.50 -18.80 9.14
C GLU A 158 8.45 -19.01 10.24
N MET A 159 8.35 -18.07 11.20
CA MET A 159 7.45 -18.21 12.35
C MET A 159 6.06 -17.62 12.10
N THR A 160 6.00 -16.49 11.39
CA THR A 160 4.76 -15.71 11.22
C THR A 160 4.22 -15.72 9.80
N GLY A 161 4.88 -16.45 8.88
CA GLY A 161 4.62 -16.44 7.44
C GLY A 161 5.21 -15.19 6.78
N GLN A 162 4.84 -14.02 7.26
CA GLN A 162 5.46 -12.75 6.89
C GLN A 162 5.76 -11.92 8.13
N ALA A 163 6.83 -11.12 8.08
CA ALA A 163 7.18 -10.11 9.05
C ALA A 163 7.06 -8.72 8.44
N VAL A 164 6.67 -7.76 9.26
CA VAL A 164 6.60 -6.34 8.88
C VAL A 164 8.01 -5.76 8.83
N VAL A 165 8.42 -5.23 7.68
CA VAL A 165 9.68 -4.48 7.51
C VAL A 165 9.35 -3.05 7.08
N ALA A 166 9.84 -2.07 7.82
CA ALA A 166 9.60 -0.66 7.58
C ALA A 166 10.90 0.04 7.15
N PHE A 167 10.77 0.93 6.18
CA PHE A 167 11.82 1.86 5.75
C PHE A 167 11.32 3.26 6.08
N VAL A 168 12.10 4.05 6.82
CA VAL A 168 11.69 5.36 7.29
C VAL A 168 12.70 6.44 6.92
N ILE A 169 12.21 7.58 6.49
CA ILE A 169 12.98 8.81 6.34
C ILE A 169 12.68 9.68 7.55
N LEU A 170 13.73 10.14 8.23
CA LEU A 170 13.59 10.98 9.40
C LEU A 170 13.45 12.47 8.99
N ARG A 171 12.85 13.26 9.87
CA ARG A 171 12.83 14.72 9.72
C ARG A 171 14.16 15.31 10.15
N GLY A 172 14.59 16.42 9.52
CA GLY A 172 15.88 17.09 9.63
C GLY A 172 16.64 16.93 10.95
N GLU A 173 16.14 17.46 12.07
CA GLU A 173 16.84 17.37 13.37
C GLU A 173 16.98 15.92 13.88
N ALA A 174 15.98 15.07 13.63
CA ALA A 174 16.04 13.67 14.04
C ALA A 174 17.04 12.88 13.19
N ALA A 175 17.17 13.22 11.89
CA ALA A 175 18.16 12.63 11.00
C ALA A 175 19.59 13.00 11.44
N ALA A 176 19.86 14.25 11.73
CA ALA A 176 21.15 14.71 12.19
C ALA A 176 21.59 13.99 13.49
N ARG A 177 20.70 13.86 14.46
CA ARG A 177 21.00 13.14 15.73
C ARG A 177 21.22 11.64 15.53
N ASP A 178 20.53 11.02 14.57
CA ASP A 178 20.75 9.61 14.27
C ASP A 178 22.12 9.38 13.61
N GLU A 179 22.53 10.26 12.71
CA GLU A 179 23.88 10.26 12.10
C GLU A 179 24.98 10.45 13.12
N GLU A 180 24.79 11.30 14.14
CA GLU A 180 25.73 11.56 15.23
C GLU A 180 25.74 10.44 16.29
N GLY A 181 24.82 9.45 16.19
CA GLY A 181 24.69 8.37 17.16
C GLY A 181 23.98 8.78 18.47
N GLU A 182 23.42 9.97 18.53
CA GLU A 182 22.71 10.53 19.67
C GLU A 182 21.20 10.25 19.66
N GLY A 183 20.71 9.47 18.65
CA GLY A 183 19.29 9.21 18.40
C GLY A 183 18.57 8.38 19.47
N GLY A 184 19.27 7.81 20.45
CA GLY A 184 18.70 6.92 21.45
C GLY A 184 18.12 5.64 20.84
N ASP A 185 17.11 5.01 21.48
CA ASP A 185 16.39 3.85 20.94
C ASP A 185 15.23 4.27 20.03
N LEU A 186 15.54 4.92 18.93
CA LEU A 186 14.53 5.36 17.95
C LEU A 186 13.71 4.20 17.37
N VAL A 187 14.35 3.06 17.11
CA VAL A 187 13.67 1.87 16.57
C VAL A 187 12.64 1.34 17.57
N GLY A 188 13.00 1.24 18.87
CA GLY A 188 12.07 0.85 19.93
C GLY A 188 10.91 1.84 20.09
N GLU A 189 11.20 3.15 20.01
CA GLU A 189 10.19 4.21 20.06
C GLU A 189 9.17 4.06 18.92
N LEU A 190 9.63 3.90 17.67
CA LEU A 190 8.77 3.74 16.50
C LEU A 190 7.97 2.42 16.55
N ARG A 191 8.58 1.32 16.99
CA ARG A 191 7.86 0.04 17.19
C ARG A 191 6.75 0.19 18.22
N SER A 192 7.05 0.86 19.33
CA SER A 192 6.06 1.09 20.39
C SER A 192 4.94 1.97 19.89
N HIS A 193 5.25 2.99 19.13
CA HIS A 193 4.26 3.90 18.53
C HIS A 193 3.28 3.13 17.63
N VAL A 194 3.76 2.32 16.69
CA VAL A 194 2.91 1.47 15.83
C VAL A 194 2.07 0.51 16.68
N GLY A 195 2.67 -0.10 17.72
CA GLY A 195 1.96 -1.01 18.61
C GLY A 195 0.81 -0.35 19.38
N VAL A 196 0.92 0.94 19.72
CA VAL A 196 -0.14 1.72 20.36
C VAL A 196 -1.22 2.15 19.38
N GLN A 197 -0.84 2.54 18.16
CA GLN A 197 -1.77 3.04 17.16
C GLN A 197 -2.63 1.94 16.51
N ILE A 198 -2.06 0.77 16.25
CA ILE A 198 -2.71 -0.31 15.50
C ILE A 198 -2.87 -1.57 16.36
N GLY A 199 -1.82 -1.94 17.08
CA GLY A 199 -1.77 -3.15 17.91
C GLY A 199 -0.44 -3.88 17.83
N PRO A 200 -0.17 -4.80 18.79
CA PRO A 200 1.12 -5.48 18.89
C PRO A 200 1.52 -6.28 17.64
N ILE A 201 0.54 -6.83 16.93
CA ILE A 201 0.75 -7.65 15.71
C ILE A 201 1.33 -6.84 14.55
N ALA A 202 1.07 -5.53 14.51
CA ALA A 202 1.54 -4.63 13.45
C ALA A 202 2.93 -4.06 13.71
N ARG A 203 3.55 -4.36 14.86
CA ARG A 203 4.89 -3.86 15.19
C ARG A 203 5.91 -4.32 14.16
N PRO A 204 6.63 -3.40 13.50
CA PRO A 204 7.67 -3.79 12.56
C PRO A 204 8.74 -4.65 13.24
N ARG A 205 9.05 -5.79 12.66
CA ARG A 205 10.16 -6.63 13.11
C ARG A 205 11.50 -5.95 12.86
N GLN A 206 11.58 -5.23 11.73
CA GLN A 206 12.75 -4.46 11.37
C GLN A 206 12.32 -3.05 10.92
N ILE A 207 13.06 -2.05 11.36
CA ILE A 207 12.94 -0.67 10.90
C ILE A 207 14.32 -0.24 10.42
N LEU A 208 14.37 0.25 9.19
CA LEU A 208 15.57 0.76 8.53
C LEU A 208 15.40 2.27 8.31
N VAL A 209 16.33 3.03 8.86
CA VAL A 209 16.41 4.45 8.55
C VAL A 209 17.15 4.60 7.23
N VAL A 210 16.54 5.29 6.27
CA VAL A 210 17.08 5.50 4.93
C VAL A 210 17.03 6.98 4.58
N ALA A 211 17.99 7.41 3.75
CA ALA A 211 18.02 8.80 3.30
C ALA A 211 16.91 9.09 2.29
N GLU A 212 16.55 8.08 1.46
CA GLU A 212 15.55 8.22 0.42
C GLU A 212 14.85 6.88 0.17
N LEU A 213 13.59 6.93 -0.31
CA LEU A 213 12.82 5.77 -0.75
C LEU A 213 12.86 5.64 -2.28
N PRO A 214 12.91 4.41 -2.84
CA PRO A 214 12.92 4.20 -4.28
C PRO A 214 11.57 4.61 -4.86
N LYS A 215 11.57 5.59 -5.75
CA LYS A 215 10.38 6.16 -6.38
C LYS A 215 10.45 6.10 -7.90
N THR A 216 9.31 5.95 -8.53
CA THR A 216 9.16 6.20 -9.97
C THR A 216 9.33 7.69 -10.26
N ARG A 217 9.52 8.05 -11.54
CA ARG A 217 9.56 9.45 -11.99
C ARG A 217 8.28 10.24 -11.62
N SER A 218 7.15 9.57 -11.42
CA SER A 218 5.89 10.18 -10.96
C SER A 218 5.78 10.27 -9.42
N GLY A 219 6.82 9.87 -8.66
CA GLY A 219 6.86 9.95 -7.20
C GLY A 219 6.22 8.76 -6.47
N LYS A 220 5.81 7.71 -7.18
CA LYS A 220 5.23 6.52 -6.55
C LYS A 220 6.33 5.62 -5.97
N ILE A 221 6.21 5.25 -4.69
CA ILE A 221 7.14 4.33 -4.01
C ILE A 221 7.10 2.94 -4.68
N MET A 222 8.27 2.41 -4.96
CA MET A 222 8.46 1.09 -5.60
C MET A 222 8.65 0.00 -4.53
N ARG A 223 7.56 -0.36 -3.82
CA ARG A 223 7.59 -1.35 -2.72
C ARG A 223 8.15 -2.71 -3.13
N ARG A 224 8.01 -3.10 -4.39
CA ARG A 224 8.60 -4.33 -4.91
C ARG A 224 10.12 -4.36 -4.68
N LEU A 225 10.81 -3.27 -4.99
CA LEU A 225 12.26 -3.18 -4.81
C LEU A 225 12.66 -3.22 -3.32
N LEU A 226 11.87 -2.60 -2.45
CA LEU A 226 12.07 -2.65 -1.00
C LEU A 226 11.87 -4.08 -0.46
N ARG A 227 10.91 -4.82 -1.01
CA ARG A 227 10.68 -6.23 -0.65
C ARG A 227 11.84 -7.11 -1.10
N ASP A 228 12.37 -6.93 -2.32
CA ASP A 228 13.53 -7.67 -2.80
C ASP A 228 14.74 -7.45 -1.86
N VAL A 229 14.96 -6.22 -1.41
CA VAL A 229 16.02 -5.89 -0.44
C VAL A 229 15.73 -6.53 0.93
N ALA A 230 14.52 -6.40 1.47
CA ALA A 230 14.14 -6.97 2.76
C ALA A 230 14.31 -8.50 2.80
N GLU A 231 14.07 -9.18 1.68
CA GLU A 231 14.25 -10.63 1.53
C GLU A 231 15.64 -11.03 1.03
N LYS A 232 16.57 -10.06 0.92
CA LYS A 232 17.94 -10.27 0.44
C LYS A 232 18.02 -10.96 -0.94
N ARG A 233 17.02 -10.66 -1.79
CA ARG A 233 16.98 -11.12 -3.18
C ARG A 233 17.68 -10.14 -4.11
N GLU A 234 18.02 -10.60 -5.31
CA GLU A 234 18.46 -9.70 -6.38
C GLU A 234 17.33 -8.73 -6.71
N VAL A 235 17.67 -7.44 -6.76
CA VAL A 235 16.72 -6.39 -7.09
C VAL A 235 16.27 -6.53 -8.54
N GLY A 236 14.98 -6.67 -8.75
CA GLY A 236 14.41 -6.81 -10.08
C GLY A 236 14.52 -5.53 -10.93
N ASP A 237 13.68 -5.42 -11.97
CA ASP A 237 13.70 -4.33 -12.94
C ASP A 237 13.61 -2.94 -12.29
N VAL A 238 14.63 -2.09 -12.55
CA VAL A 238 14.77 -0.72 -12.04
C VAL A 238 14.58 0.36 -13.12
N THR A 239 14.13 -0.01 -14.32
CA THR A 239 14.03 0.92 -15.48
C THR A 239 13.13 2.13 -15.24
N THR A 240 12.13 2.01 -14.37
CA THR A 240 11.21 3.10 -14.02
C THR A 240 11.63 3.90 -12.80
N LEU A 241 12.75 3.54 -12.15
CA LEU A 241 13.28 4.23 -10.98
C LEU A 241 13.77 5.64 -11.37
N ALA A 242 13.48 6.62 -10.52
CA ALA A 242 13.92 8.00 -10.74
C ALA A 242 15.44 8.14 -10.57
N ASP A 243 16.01 7.47 -9.55
CA ASP A 243 17.43 7.41 -9.26
C ASP A 243 17.83 6.01 -8.79
N SER A 244 18.72 5.35 -9.52
CA SER A 244 19.17 3.99 -9.21
C SER A 244 20.13 3.93 -8.02
N SER A 245 20.82 5.03 -7.67
CA SER A 245 21.76 5.07 -6.55
C SER A 245 21.09 4.85 -5.19
N VAL A 246 19.78 5.15 -5.09
CA VAL A 246 18.98 4.91 -3.89
C VAL A 246 19.00 3.46 -3.45
N MET A 247 19.00 2.52 -4.42
CA MET A 247 19.02 1.09 -4.11
C MET A 247 20.34 0.62 -3.49
N ASP A 248 21.44 1.22 -3.91
CA ASP A 248 22.77 0.89 -3.37
C ASP A 248 22.91 1.41 -1.93
N LEU A 249 22.37 2.61 -1.64
CA LEU A 249 22.32 3.16 -0.29
C LEU A 249 21.48 2.29 0.66
N ILE A 250 20.33 1.81 0.21
CA ILE A 250 19.44 0.95 1.01
C ILE A 250 20.11 -0.40 1.28
N LYS A 251 20.73 -1.02 0.28
CA LYS A 251 21.47 -2.29 0.44
C LYS A 251 22.61 -2.18 1.44
N THR A 252 23.39 -1.11 1.34
CA THR A 252 24.50 -0.85 2.27
C THR A 252 24.03 -0.69 3.71
N GLY A 253 22.86 -0.09 3.93
CA GLY A 253 22.23 0.03 5.27
C GLY A 253 21.76 -1.29 5.85
N MET A 254 21.59 -2.33 5.04
CA MET A 254 21.18 -3.68 5.48
C MET A 254 22.34 -4.63 5.75
N GLU A 255 23.59 -4.25 5.48
CA GLU A 255 24.74 -5.10 5.78
C GLU A 255 24.92 -5.30 7.31
N PRO A 256 25.26 -6.54 7.79
CA PRO A 256 25.22 -6.90 9.21
C PRO A 256 26.12 -6.10 10.14
N GLY A 257 27.01 -5.25 9.60
CA GLY A 257 27.96 -4.44 10.38
C GLY A 257 27.41 -3.12 10.95
N ARG A 258 26.26 -2.61 10.45
CA ARG A 258 25.61 -1.40 10.96
C ARG A 258 24.32 -1.66 11.73
N ALA A 259 23.66 -2.81 11.48
CA ALA A 259 22.43 -3.19 12.18
C ALA A 259 22.67 -3.91 13.51
N SER A 260 23.87 -4.46 13.75
CA SER A 260 24.13 -5.37 14.87
C SER A 260 24.61 -4.72 16.16
N SER A 261 24.69 -3.41 16.27
CA SER A 261 25.05 -2.73 17.53
C SER A 261 23.85 -2.35 18.40
N ARG A 262 22.62 -2.87 18.09
CA ARG A 262 21.38 -2.49 18.82
C ARG A 262 20.48 -3.68 19.19
N GLU A 263 21.03 -4.90 19.26
CA GLU A 263 20.38 -6.02 19.94
C GLU A 263 21.00 -6.15 21.35
N GLY A 264 20.32 -5.56 22.31
CA GLY A 264 20.56 -5.69 23.76
C GLY A 264 19.24 -5.62 24.49
#